data_f15390d399e563a5bd4810d2358efdd1
#
_entry.id   f15390d399e563a5bd4810d2358efdd1
#
_cell.length_a   1.000
_cell.length_b   1.000
_cell.length_c   1.000
_cell.angle_alpha   90.00
_cell.angle_beta   90.00
_cell.angle_gamma   90.00
#
_symmetry.space_group_name_H-M   'P 1'
#
loop_
_entity.id
_entity.type
_entity.pdbx_description
1 polymer ?
#
loop_
_entity_poly.entity_id
_entity_poly.type
_entity_poly.pdbx_seq_one_letter_code
_entity_poly.pdbx_strand_id
1 'polypeptide(L)'
;MAATAPYAHLFSDPGEMTMPWETILGAAIGGVFTLLGRIVALRHQGKLQDGRFAYEQQKAKEEWERQEGRRKEERSFELKRQAYQNYLAVIAQSSRIPIKPMEFKATLALLELSGSAEVSQLASEYALYIESCITHGMQPTTQDEILTASNRLAAAILSDFRSHIAS
;
A
#
# COMPACT_ATOMS: atom_id res chain seq x y z
N MET A 1 8.31 -98.08 15.16
CA MET A 1 7.17 -97.56 15.95
C MET A 1 6.50 -96.49 15.10
N ALA A 2 5.31 -96.78 14.65
CA ALA A 2 4.51 -95.96 13.72
C ALA A 2 3.71 -94.93 14.50
N ALA A 3 3.66 -93.68 14.02
CA ALA A 3 2.69 -92.69 14.44
C ALA A 3 1.92 -92.24 13.22
N THR A 4 0.78 -92.82 13.04
CA THR A 4 -0.26 -92.42 12.10
C THR A 4 -0.89 -91.06 12.48
N ALA A 5 -0.85 -90.13 11.60
CA ALA A 5 -1.63 -88.91 11.72
C ALA A 5 -3.01 -89.09 11.04
N PRO A 6 -4.10 -88.64 11.63
CA PRO A 6 -5.38 -88.57 10.99
C PRO A 6 -5.68 -87.16 10.57
N TYR A 7 -5.44 -86.85 9.29
CA TYR A 7 -6.04 -85.66 8.64
C TYR A 7 -7.02 -86.12 7.57
N ALA A 8 -8.15 -86.48 7.98
CA ALA A 8 -9.32 -86.67 7.13
C ALA A 8 -10.52 -86.15 7.89
N HIS A 9 -10.98 -84.96 7.51
CA HIS A 9 -12.32 -84.42 7.57
C HIS A 9 -12.34 -82.89 7.66
N LEU A 10 -12.06 -82.24 6.55
CA LEU A 10 -12.38 -80.82 6.37
C LEU A 10 -12.71 -80.56 4.90
N PHE A 11 -13.54 -81.35 4.32
CA PHE A 11 -14.31 -81.01 3.16
C PHE A 11 -15.76 -81.04 3.56
N SER A 12 -16.14 -80.01 4.27
CA SER A 12 -17.53 -79.70 4.52
C SER A 12 -18.03 -78.91 3.33
N ASP A 13 -19.07 -79.42 2.74
CA ASP A 13 -20.06 -78.81 1.88
C ASP A 13 -19.70 -77.50 1.11
N PRO A 14 -19.73 -77.53 -0.21
CA PRO A 14 -19.97 -76.31 -1.01
C PRO A 14 -21.45 -75.95 -0.82
N GLY A 15 -21.83 -75.50 0.39
CA GLY A 15 -23.06 -74.75 0.54
C GLY A 15 -23.11 -73.64 -0.45
N GLU A 16 -24.06 -73.72 -1.39
CA GLU A 16 -24.42 -72.71 -2.33
C GLU A 16 -24.48 -71.38 -1.64
N MET A 17 -23.40 -70.59 -1.76
CA MET A 17 -23.37 -69.19 -1.40
C MET A 17 -24.18 -68.46 -2.51
N THR A 18 -25.45 -68.70 -2.56
CA THR A 18 -26.38 -67.80 -3.26
C THR A 18 -26.47 -66.54 -2.44
N MET A 19 -25.52 -65.64 -2.68
CA MET A 19 -25.65 -64.28 -2.13
C MET A 19 -26.99 -63.78 -2.61
N PRO A 20 -27.92 -63.47 -1.72
CA PRO A 20 -29.25 -62.98 -2.13
C PRO A 20 -29.00 -61.70 -2.93
N TRP A 21 -29.48 -61.66 -4.16
CA TRP A 21 -29.33 -60.56 -5.09
C TRP A 21 -29.77 -59.21 -4.47
N GLU A 22 -30.63 -59.25 -3.48
CA GLU A 22 -31.05 -58.11 -2.66
C GLU A 22 -29.91 -57.48 -1.89
N THR A 23 -28.95 -58.26 -1.41
CA THR A 23 -27.74 -57.73 -0.74
C THR A 23 -26.82 -57.00 -1.70
N ILE A 24 -26.68 -57.51 -2.91
CA ILE A 24 -25.87 -56.88 -3.95
C ILE A 24 -26.54 -55.56 -4.44
N LEU A 25 -27.83 -55.54 -4.61
CA LEU A 25 -28.59 -54.36 -4.93
C LEU A 25 -28.51 -53.29 -3.83
N GLY A 26 -28.66 -53.70 -2.56
CA GLY A 26 -28.51 -52.81 -1.40
C GLY A 26 -27.14 -52.17 -1.34
N ALA A 27 -26.08 -52.97 -1.55
CA ALA A 27 -24.70 -52.46 -1.57
C ALA A 27 -24.44 -51.51 -2.75
N ALA A 28 -24.98 -51.81 -3.91
CA ALA A 28 -24.85 -50.95 -5.12
C ALA A 28 -25.57 -49.59 -4.92
N ILE A 29 -26.79 -49.61 -4.41
CA ILE A 29 -27.54 -48.38 -4.11
C ILE A 29 -26.86 -47.56 -3.03
N GLY A 30 -26.42 -48.20 -1.92
CA GLY A 30 -25.68 -47.52 -0.86
C GLY A 30 -24.37 -46.89 -1.35
N GLY A 31 -23.65 -47.60 -2.23
CA GLY A 31 -22.44 -47.07 -2.87
C GLY A 31 -22.69 -45.84 -3.72
N VAL A 32 -23.74 -45.83 -4.52
CA VAL A 32 -24.12 -44.67 -5.34
C VAL A 32 -24.50 -43.45 -4.48
N PHE A 33 -25.29 -43.65 -3.43
CA PHE A 33 -25.63 -42.53 -2.52
C PHE A 33 -24.42 -41.99 -1.77
N THR A 34 -23.47 -42.83 -1.39
CA THR A 34 -22.21 -42.39 -0.76
C THR A 34 -21.35 -41.57 -1.74
N LEU A 35 -21.26 -41.99 -3.00
CA LEU A 35 -20.53 -41.26 -4.02
C LEU A 35 -21.18 -39.90 -4.34
N LEU A 36 -22.51 -39.88 -4.47
CA LEU A 36 -23.24 -38.63 -4.68
C LEU A 36 -23.08 -37.69 -3.49
N GLY A 37 -23.16 -38.16 -2.29
CA GLY A 37 -22.89 -37.38 -1.07
C GLY A 37 -21.49 -36.77 -1.07
N ARG A 38 -20.46 -37.53 -1.46
CA ARG A 38 -19.08 -37.04 -1.56
C ARG A 38 -18.94 -35.96 -2.65
N ILE A 39 -19.56 -36.15 -3.79
CA ILE A 39 -19.49 -35.14 -4.90
C ILE A 39 -20.15 -33.82 -4.46
N VAL A 40 -21.31 -33.89 -3.81
CA VAL A 40 -22.00 -32.70 -3.29
C VAL A 40 -21.16 -32.02 -2.20
N ALA A 41 -20.58 -32.76 -1.29
CA ALA A 41 -19.70 -32.24 -0.22
C ALA A 41 -18.45 -31.56 -0.80
N LEU A 42 -17.80 -32.16 -1.80
CA LEU A 42 -16.64 -31.58 -2.48
C LEU A 42 -16.99 -30.29 -3.24
N ARG A 43 -18.15 -30.26 -3.92
CA ARG A 43 -18.61 -29.04 -4.58
C ARG A 43 -18.93 -27.92 -3.58
N HIS A 44 -19.49 -28.26 -2.44
CA HIS A 44 -19.78 -27.29 -1.40
C HIS A 44 -18.51 -26.74 -0.75
N GLN A 45 -17.54 -27.62 -0.47
CA GLN A 45 -16.21 -27.20 0.02
C GLN A 45 -15.47 -26.31 -0.98
N GLY A 46 -15.52 -26.62 -2.30
CA GLY A 46 -14.93 -25.78 -3.34
C GLY A 46 -15.49 -24.37 -3.32
N LYS A 47 -16.84 -24.23 -3.30
CA LYS A 47 -17.47 -22.90 -3.24
C LYS A 47 -17.12 -22.10 -1.98
N LEU A 48 -16.95 -22.76 -0.84
CA LEU A 48 -16.54 -22.10 0.40
C LEU A 48 -15.09 -21.66 0.35
N GLN A 49 -14.21 -22.45 -0.28
CA GLN A 49 -12.80 -22.09 -0.48
C GLN A 49 -12.67 -20.93 -1.45
N ASP A 50 -13.40 -20.96 -2.59
CA ASP A 50 -13.41 -19.86 -3.57
C ASP A 50 -13.90 -18.55 -2.93
N GLY A 51 -14.94 -18.60 -2.09
CA GLY A 51 -15.45 -17.46 -1.36
C GLY A 51 -14.43 -16.88 -0.36
N ARG A 52 -13.72 -17.75 0.37
CA ARG A 52 -12.65 -17.31 1.29
C ARG A 52 -11.48 -16.70 0.53
N PHE A 53 -11.06 -17.32 -0.54
CA PHE A 53 -9.96 -16.83 -1.37
C PHE A 53 -10.27 -15.46 -2.00
N ALA A 54 -11.49 -15.28 -2.54
CA ALA A 54 -11.95 -14.00 -3.05
C ALA A 54 -11.98 -12.91 -1.96
N TYR A 55 -12.46 -13.24 -0.76
CA TYR A 55 -12.46 -12.31 0.38
C TYR A 55 -11.05 -11.93 0.83
N GLU A 56 -10.14 -12.90 0.92
CA GLU A 56 -8.73 -12.65 1.28
C GLU A 56 -8.02 -11.77 0.23
N GLN A 57 -8.26 -12.03 -1.05
CA GLN A 57 -7.74 -11.19 -2.12
C GLN A 57 -8.26 -9.75 -2.04
N GLN A 58 -9.56 -9.57 -1.81
CA GLN A 58 -10.14 -8.26 -1.66
C GLN A 58 -9.55 -7.52 -0.46
N LYS A 59 -9.44 -8.18 0.67
CA LYS A 59 -8.84 -7.62 1.87
C LYS A 59 -7.37 -7.23 1.66
N ALA A 60 -6.59 -8.10 1.02
CA ALA A 60 -5.19 -7.82 0.69
C ALA A 60 -5.05 -6.61 -0.25
N LYS A 61 -5.97 -6.47 -1.22
CA LYS A 61 -6.01 -5.32 -2.13
C LYS A 61 -6.33 -4.02 -1.38
N GLU A 62 -7.33 -4.03 -0.49
CA GLU A 62 -7.69 -2.87 0.32
C GLU A 62 -6.54 -2.45 1.26
N GLU A 63 -5.87 -3.41 1.88
CA GLU A 63 -4.70 -3.15 2.72
C GLU A 63 -3.53 -2.57 1.91
N TRP A 64 -3.31 -3.08 0.70
CA TRP A 64 -2.28 -2.57 -0.19
C TRP A 64 -2.58 -1.12 -0.63
N GLU A 65 -3.82 -0.83 -1.02
CA GLU A 65 -4.26 0.52 -1.39
C GLU A 65 -4.09 1.52 -0.22
N ARG A 66 -4.44 1.10 1.00
CA ARG A 66 -4.23 1.91 2.21
C ARG A 66 -2.75 2.16 2.50
N GLN A 67 -1.91 1.14 2.31
CA GLN A 67 -0.46 1.28 2.49
C GLN A 67 0.16 2.18 1.43
N GLU A 68 -0.29 2.04 0.18
CA GLU A 68 0.19 2.90 -0.91
C GLU A 68 -0.23 4.36 -0.70
N GLY A 69 -1.46 4.60 -0.25
CA GLY A 69 -1.93 5.93 0.16
C GLY A 69 -1.02 6.55 1.21
N ARG A 70 -0.78 5.85 2.32
CA ARG A 70 0.14 6.32 3.37
C ARG A 70 1.55 6.61 2.87
N ARG A 71 2.11 5.74 2.03
CA ARG A 71 3.45 5.96 1.45
C ARG A 71 3.50 7.19 0.54
N LYS A 72 2.43 7.49 -0.19
CA LYS A 72 2.34 8.71 -1.02
C LYS A 72 2.29 9.95 -0.14
N GLU A 73 1.49 9.92 0.93
CA GLU A 73 1.40 11.01 1.91
C GLU A 73 2.74 11.25 2.61
N GLU A 74 3.40 10.20 3.09
CA GLU A 74 4.72 10.28 3.71
C GLU A 74 5.77 10.88 2.78
N ARG A 75 5.80 10.45 1.51
CA ARG A 75 6.72 11.01 0.52
C ARG A 75 6.43 12.47 0.22
N SER A 76 5.17 12.85 0.08
CA SER A 76 4.79 14.24 -0.15
C SER A 76 5.17 15.13 1.04
N PHE A 77 4.95 14.65 2.25
CA PHE A 77 5.36 15.35 3.47
C PHE A 77 6.88 15.50 3.57
N GLU A 78 7.64 14.45 3.25
CA GLU A 78 9.10 14.51 3.28
C GLU A 78 9.66 15.47 2.24
N LEU A 79 9.12 15.49 1.02
CA LEU A 79 9.49 16.46 -0.01
C LEU A 79 9.19 17.90 0.43
N LYS A 80 8.03 18.13 1.03
CA LYS A 80 7.62 19.41 1.57
C LYS A 80 8.58 19.86 2.69
N ARG A 81 8.86 18.98 3.63
CA ARG A 81 9.80 19.23 4.71
C ARG A 81 11.19 19.62 4.19
N GLN A 82 11.68 18.88 3.19
CA GLN A 82 12.98 19.11 2.60
C GLN A 82 13.05 20.46 1.85
N ALA A 83 11.99 20.81 1.11
CA ALA A 83 11.87 22.11 0.45
C ALA A 83 11.90 23.26 1.45
N TYR A 84 11.17 23.13 2.57
CA TYR A 84 11.14 24.12 3.64
C TYR A 84 12.49 24.29 4.33
N GLN A 85 13.15 23.20 4.65
CA GLN A 85 14.48 23.21 5.25
C GLN A 85 15.51 23.86 4.32
N ASN A 86 15.50 23.54 3.04
CA ASN A 86 16.37 24.13 2.04
C ASN A 86 16.17 25.64 1.95
N TYR A 87 14.92 26.10 1.90
CA TYR A 87 14.63 27.53 1.87
C TYR A 87 15.14 28.26 3.11
N LEU A 88 14.85 27.76 4.29
CA LEU A 88 15.29 28.35 5.55
C LEU A 88 16.82 28.38 5.67
N ALA A 89 17.49 27.34 5.17
CA ALA A 89 18.95 27.28 5.14
C ALA A 89 19.54 28.37 4.19
N VAL A 90 18.95 28.55 3.00
CA VAL A 90 19.38 29.57 2.05
C VAL A 90 19.19 30.97 2.66
N ILE A 91 18.04 31.24 3.29
CA ILE A 91 17.81 32.53 3.98
C ILE A 91 18.79 32.76 5.12
N ALA A 92 19.05 31.75 5.95
CA ALA A 92 20.01 31.87 7.04
C ALA A 92 21.44 32.14 6.54
N GLN A 93 21.80 31.62 5.38
CA GLN A 93 23.11 31.88 4.74
C GLN A 93 23.16 33.28 4.09
N SER A 94 22.02 33.78 3.59
CA SER A 94 21.95 35.06 2.89
C SER A 94 22.31 36.26 3.76
N SER A 95 22.20 36.12 5.08
CA SER A 95 22.67 37.14 6.02
C SER A 95 24.21 37.27 6.08
N ARG A 96 24.94 36.31 5.51
CA ARG A 96 26.42 36.25 5.57
C ARG A 96 27.11 36.24 4.22
N ILE A 97 26.47 35.71 3.18
CA ILE A 97 27.05 35.51 1.84
C ILE A 97 26.01 35.90 0.79
N PRO A 98 26.39 36.65 -0.28
CA PRO A 98 25.46 36.97 -1.36
C PRO A 98 24.95 35.66 -2.01
N ILE A 99 23.64 35.50 -2.01
CA ILE A 99 22.98 34.31 -2.60
C ILE A 99 23.18 34.36 -4.12
N LYS A 100 23.55 33.23 -4.69
CA LYS A 100 23.52 33.10 -6.16
C LYS A 100 22.06 33.04 -6.62
N PRO A 101 21.64 33.93 -7.54
CA PRO A 101 20.24 34.04 -7.98
C PRO A 101 19.66 32.70 -8.47
N MET A 102 20.47 31.86 -9.12
CA MET A 102 20.05 30.55 -9.64
C MET A 102 19.72 29.55 -8.55
N GLU A 103 20.49 29.50 -7.46
CA GLU A 103 20.25 28.59 -6.32
C GLU A 103 18.98 29.02 -5.59
N PHE A 104 18.75 30.31 -5.47
CA PHE A 104 17.56 30.87 -4.86
C PHE A 104 16.30 30.57 -5.71
N LYS A 105 16.37 30.77 -7.02
CA LYS A 105 15.27 30.45 -7.94
C LYS A 105 14.90 28.97 -7.89
N ALA A 106 15.88 28.06 -7.84
CA ALA A 106 15.63 26.63 -7.70
C ALA A 106 14.92 26.28 -6.38
N THR A 107 15.30 26.94 -5.30
CA THR A 107 14.67 26.72 -3.99
C THR A 107 13.22 27.22 -3.96
N LEU A 108 12.94 28.38 -4.58
CA LEU A 108 11.57 28.89 -4.72
C LEU A 108 10.70 27.98 -5.59
N ALA A 109 11.23 27.45 -6.69
CA ALA A 109 10.51 26.49 -7.53
C ALA A 109 10.14 25.21 -6.77
N LEU A 110 11.00 24.72 -5.88
CA LEU A 110 10.68 23.59 -5.01
C LEU A 110 9.56 23.92 -4.02
N LEU A 111 9.53 25.13 -3.46
CA LEU A 111 8.44 25.58 -2.58
C LEU A 111 7.11 25.72 -3.33
N GLU A 112 7.15 26.20 -4.54
CA GLU A 112 5.97 26.33 -5.42
C GLU A 112 5.34 24.97 -5.70
N LEU A 113 6.15 23.92 -5.92
CA LEU A 113 5.68 22.58 -6.23
C LEU A 113 5.24 21.77 -5.00
N SER A 114 5.85 22.00 -3.85
CA SER A 114 5.67 21.15 -2.67
C SER A 114 5.01 21.85 -1.48
N GLY A 115 4.91 23.18 -1.50
CA GLY A 115 4.31 23.98 -0.43
C GLY A 115 2.81 23.86 -0.33
N SER A 116 2.23 24.39 0.74
CA SER A 116 0.78 24.65 0.82
C SER A 116 0.39 25.73 -0.19
N ALA A 117 -0.92 25.89 -0.47
CA ALA A 117 -1.39 26.88 -1.43
C ALA A 117 -0.87 28.31 -1.13
N GLU A 118 -0.85 28.69 0.15
CA GLU A 118 -0.33 29.98 0.60
C GLU A 118 1.18 30.10 0.38
N VAL A 119 1.95 29.07 0.75
CA VAL A 119 3.42 29.05 0.54
C VAL A 119 3.77 29.05 -0.93
N SER A 120 3.05 28.27 -1.75
CA SER A 120 3.23 28.20 -3.20
C SER A 120 2.98 29.57 -3.85
N GLN A 121 1.90 30.24 -3.49
CA GLN A 121 1.59 31.58 -4.01
C GLN A 121 2.66 32.61 -3.64
N LEU A 122 3.05 32.66 -2.36
CA LEU A 122 4.10 33.58 -1.91
C LEU A 122 5.45 33.29 -2.55
N ALA A 123 5.80 32.02 -2.79
CA ALA A 123 7.01 31.63 -3.47
C ALA A 123 7.00 32.07 -4.94
N SER A 124 5.88 31.90 -5.66
CA SER A 124 5.70 32.39 -7.01
C SER A 124 5.81 33.91 -7.11
N GLU A 125 5.11 34.64 -6.24
CA GLU A 125 5.18 36.11 -6.21
C GLU A 125 6.62 36.57 -5.98
N TYR A 126 7.35 35.94 -5.10
CA TYR A 126 8.73 36.27 -4.80
C TYR A 126 9.68 35.90 -5.95
N ALA A 127 9.46 34.76 -6.62
CA ALA A 127 10.23 34.37 -7.80
C ALA A 127 10.08 35.37 -8.95
N LEU A 128 8.85 35.81 -9.23
CA LEU A 128 8.57 36.85 -10.26
C LEU A 128 9.22 38.19 -9.91
N TYR A 129 9.20 38.58 -8.64
CA TYR A 129 9.88 39.79 -8.18
C TYR A 129 11.39 39.73 -8.43
N ILE A 130 12.04 38.64 -8.08
CA ILE A 130 13.48 38.44 -8.32
C ILE A 130 13.79 38.43 -9.82
N GLU A 131 12.97 37.75 -10.62
CA GLU A 131 13.14 37.67 -12.06
C GLU A 131 13.04 39.07 -12.72
N SER A 132 12.09 39.89 -12.27
CA SER A 132 11.95 41.26 -12.69
C SER A 132 13.19 42.09 -12.34
N CYS A 133 13.73 41.95 -11.15
CA CYS A 133 14.96 42.61 -10.72
C CYS A 133 16.16 42.23 -11.61
N ILE A 134 16.31 40.94 -11.92
CA ILE A 134 17.38 40.43 -12.77
C ILE A 134 17.26 40.95 -14.22
N THR A 135 16.05 40.87 -14.76
CA THR A 135 15.79 41.17 -16.20
C THR A 135 15.88 42.68 -16.50
N HIS A 136 15.43 43.51 -15.60
CA HIS A 136 15.38 44.96 -15.81
C HIS A 136 16.58 45.71 -15.21
N GLY A 137 17.55 45.00 -14.64
CA GLY A 137 18.69 45.58 -13.96
C GLY A 137 18.31 46.48 -12.76
N MET A 138 17.05 46.34 -12.31
CA MET A 138 16.60 47.04 -11.12
C MET A 138 17.34 46.45 -9.92
N GLN A 139 18.19 47.28 -9.33
CA GLN A 139 18.60 46.94 -7.96
C GLN A 139 17.33 46.95 -7.12
N PRO A 140 17.11 45.92 -6.28
CA PRO A 140 15.99 45.95 -5.35
C PRO A 140 16.05 47.27 -4.62
N THR A 141 15.00 48.06 -4.78
CA THR A 141 14.94 49.48 -4.42
C THR A 141 15.13 49.70 -2.92
N THR A 142 14.92 48.63 -2.14
CA THR A 142 15.30 48.62 -0.73
C THR A 142 15.58 47.18 -0.31
N GLN A 143 16.68 46.97 0.35
CA GLN A 143 16.99 45.71 1.05
C GLN A 143 15.85 45.30 1.98
N ASP A 144 15.06 46.23 2.44
CA ASP A 144 13.87 46.07 3.28
C ASP A 144 12.72 45.35 2.57
N GLU A 145 12.50 45.53 1.26
CA GLU A 145 11.44 44.85 0.51
C GLU A 145 11.75 43.38 0.33
N ILE A 146 12.98 43.02 0.01
CA ILE A 146 13.45 41.64 -0.08
C ILE A 146 13.32 40.97 1.28
N LEU A 147 13.76 41.64 2.34
CA LEU A 147 13.71 41.14 3.71
C LEU A 147 12.26 40.93 4.15
N THR A 148 11.36 41.86 3.81
CA THR A 148 9.93 41.76 4.13
C THR A 148 9.28 40.59 3.42
N ALA A 149 9.50 40.41 2.11
CA ALA A 149 8.97 39.29 1.35
C ALA A 149 9.50 37.94 1.86
N SER A 150 10.80 37.88 2.13
CA SER A 150 11.44 36.70 2.71
C SER A 150 10.89 36.34 4.10
N ASN A 151 10.67 37.33 4.97
CA ASN A 151 10.10 37.12 6.30
C ASN A 151 8.63 36.65 6.23
N ARG A 152 7.84 37.19 5.28
CA ARG A 152 6.45 36.72 5.05
C ARG A 152 6.43 35.26 4.61
N LEU A 153 7.27 34.86 3.68
CA LEU A 153 7.35 33.49 3.21
C LEU A 153 7.84 32.56 4.32
N ALA A 154 8.84 32.97 5.10
CA ALA A 154 9.31 32.19 6.25
C ALA A 154 8.22 32.02 7.32
N ALA A 155 7.42 33.05 7.59
CA ALA A 155 6.31 32.99 8.52
C ALA A 155 5.21 32.03 8.05
N ALA A 156 4.87 32.05 6.74
CA ALA A 156 3.90 31.13 6.14
C ALA A 156 4.39 29.66 6.21
N ILE A 157 5.68 29.41 5.95
CA ILE A 157 6.30 28.09 6.09
C ILE A 157 6.20 27.58 7.53
N LEU A 158 6.52 28.42 8.50
CA LEU A 158 6.46 28.05 9.92
C LEU A 158 5.02 27.79 10.38
N SER A 159 4.06 28.56 9.89
CA SER A 159 2.63 28.36 10.14
C SER A 159 2.14 27.02 9.59
N ASP A 160 2.48 26.73 8.33
CA ASP A 160 2.10 25.48 7.68
C ASP A 160 2.73 24.26 8.36
N PHE A 161 3.97 24.38 8.82
CA PHE A 161 4.65 23.31 9.55
C PHE A 161 3.98 23.02 10.91
N ARG A 162 3.55 24.06 11.62
CA ARG A 162 2.85 23.93 12.90
C ARG A 162 1.49 23.27 12.75
N SER A 163 0.75 23.59 11.69
CA SER A 163 -0.58 23.00 11.44
C SER A 163 -0.50 21.49 11.19
N HIS A 164 0.61 21.01 10.58
CA HIS A 164 0.84 19.59 10.31
C HIS A 164 1.30 18.79 11.54
N ILE A 165 1.90 19.44 12.54
CA ILE A 165 2.32 18.77 13.78
C ILE A 165 1.14 18.66 14.76
N ALA A 166 0.15 19.55 14.64
CA ALA A 166 -1.02 19.59 15.51
C ALA A 166 -2.19 18.69 15.06
N SER A 167 -2.15 18.16 13.85
CA SER A 167 -3.12 17.22 13.26
C SER A 167 -2.70 15.76 13.44
#